data_1180c28b0083ece8013d161a5ba7dd9a
#
_entry.id   1180c28b0083ece8013d161a5ba7dd9a
#
_cell.length_a   1.000
_cell.length_b   1.000
_cell.length_c   1.000
_cell.angle_alpha   90.00
_cell.angle_beta   90.00
_cell.angle_gamma   90.00
#
_symmetry.space_group_name_H-M   'P 1'
#
loop_
_entity.id
_entity.type
_entity.pdbx_description
1 polymer ?
#
loop_
_entity_poly.entity_id
_entity_poly.type
_entity_poly.pdbx_seq_one_letter_code
_entity_poly.pdbx_strand_id
1 'polypeptide(L)'
;MNRAVQTRLRGERGSVLISGMLLTLALLMVLGAAVDIGHAFIVRRDLSSLADGAALAGAQQLDQQAIHQGQLALDPQQAQAAALSALSGAPGIQAHAEATPEQVHVQVTRRFPTILLRLVGLADLTVSAQANAAPRAP
;
A
#
# COMPACT_ATOMS: atom_id res chain seq x y z
N MET A 1 45.31 -24.01 -43.14
CA MET A 1 44.88 -22.66 -42.72
C MET A 1 43.42 -22.65 -42.20
N ASN A 2 42.81 -23.75 -41.73
CA ASN A 2 41.38 -23.81 -41.39
C ASN A 2 41.01 -24.29 -39.98
N ARG A 3 41.95 -24.65 -39.10
CA ARG A 3 41.63 -25.10 -37.73
C ARG A 3 41.51 -23.96 -36.70
N ALA A 4 42.29 -22.90 -36.90
CA ALA A 4 42.29 -21.77 -35.98
C ALA A 4 41.02 -20.85 -36.10
N VAL A 5 40.38 -20.85 -37.25
CA VAL A 5 39.15 -20.07 -37.48
C VAL A 5 37.92 -20.76 -36.90
N GLN A 6 37.87 -22.12 -36.94
CA GLN A 6 36.74 -22.87 -36.38
C GLN A 6 36.68 -22.85 -34.85
N THR A 7 37.78 -22.70 -34.16
CA THR A 7 37.82 -22.60 -32.68
C THR A 7 37.33 -21.25 -32.17
N ARG A 8 37.53 -20.18 -32.92
CA ARG A 8 36.98 -18.84 -32.57
C ARG A 8 35.47 -18.78 -32.70
N LEU A 9 34.90 -19.34 -33.74
CA LEU A 9 33.44 -19.34 -33.96
C LEU A 9 32.66 -20.17 -32.93
N ARG A 10 33.31 -21.18 -32.31
CA ARG A 10 32.66 -21.98 -31.25
C ARG A 10 32.62 -21.27 -29.91
N GLY A 11 33.61 -20.43 -29.59
CA GLY A 11 33.62 -19.59 -28.37
C GLY A 11 32.60 -18.46 -28.39
N GLU A 12 32.38 -17.84 -29.56
CA GLU A 12 31.46 -16.72 -29.70
C GLU A 12 30.00 -17.17 -29.59
N ARG A 13 29.63 -18.33 -30.09
CA ARG A 13 28.27 -18.88 -29.99
C ARG A 13 27.86 -19.19 -28.54
N GLY A 14 28.79 -19.67 -27.70
CA GLY A 14 28.54 -19.88 -26.27
C GLY A 14 28.33 -18.58 -25.51
N SER A 15 29.11 -17.54 -25.82
CA SER A 15 28.99 -16.23 -25.19
C SER A 15 27.65 -15.56 -25.52
N VAL A 16 27.16 -15.63 -26.76
CA VAL A 16 25.88 -15.08 -27.16
C VAL A 16 24.71 -15.78 -26.47
N LEU A 17 24.76 -17.10 -26.31
CA LEU A 17 23.74 -17.87 -25.59
C LEU A 17 23.68 -17.48 -24.11
N ILE A 18 24.82 -17.36 -23.44
CA ILE A 18 24.90 -16.96 -22.03
C ILE A 18 24.38 -15.53 -21.87
N SER A 19 24.80 -14.60 -22.73
CA SER A 19 24.32 -13.22 -22.70
C SER A 19 22.83 -13.12 -22.96
N GLY A 20 22.29 -13.89 -23.91
CA GLY A 20 20.86 -13.96 -24.20
C GLY A 20 20.05 -14.51 -23.02
N MET A 21 20.58 -15.55 -22.35
CA MET A 21 19.94 -16.12 -21.15
C MET A 21 19.92 -15.14 -19.98
N LEU A 22 21.03 -14.44 -19.74
CA LEU A 22 21.12 -13.42 -18.69
C LEU A 22 20.18 -12.24 -18.96
N LEU A 23 20.10 -11.80 -20.23
CA LEU A 23 19.16 -10.74 -20.61
C LEU A 23 17.70 -11.18 -20.41
N THR A 24 17.36 -12.39 -20.80
CA THR A 24 16.01 -12.94 -20.59
C THR A 24 15.66 -13.00 -19.11
N LEU A 25 16.59 -13.47 -18.28
CA LEU A 25 16.40 -13.51 -16.82
C LEU A 25 16.21 -12.10 -16.24
N ALA A 26 17.01 -11.14 -16.67
CA ALA A 26 16.88 -9.75 -16.24
C ALA A 26 15.54 -9.15 -16.62
N LEU A 27 15.06 -9.41 -17.85
CA LEU A 27 13.73 -8.97 -18.30
C LEU A 27 12.60 -9.60 -17.47
N LEU A 28 12.70 -10.90 -17.16
CA LEU A 28 11.72 -11.58 -16.30
C LEU A 28 11.69 -10.98 -14.89
N MET A 29 12.86 -10.62 -14.33
CA MET A 29 12.93 -9.96 -13.02
C MET A 29 12.26 -8.57 -13.05
N VAL A 30 12.49 -7.77 -14.09
CA VAL A 30 11.87 -6.45 -14.25
C VAL A 30 10.35 -6.57 -14.39
N LEU A 31 9.87 -7.51 -15.23
CA LEU A 31 8.45 -7.76 -15.36
C LEU A 31 7.81 -8.20 -14.05
N GLY A 32 8.50 -9.06 -13.31
CA GLY A 32 8.05 -9.50 -12.01
C GLY A 32 7.97 -8.39 -10.96
N ALA A 33 8.96 -7.54 -10.91
CA ALA A 33 8.94 -6.37 -10.05
C ALA A 33 7.79 -5.41 -10.43
N ALA A 34 7.51 -5.25 -11.71
CA ALA A 34 6.39 -4.43 -12.18
C ALA A 34 5.03 -4.97 -11.70
N VAL A 35 4.84 -6.30 -11.68
CA VAL A 35 3.63 -6.94 -11.14
C VAL A 35 3.49 -6.70 -9.63
N ASP A 36 4.56 -6.89 -8.85
CA ASP A 36 4.53 -6.66 -7.40
C ASP A 36 4.24 -5.19 -7.06
N ILE A 37 4.85 -4.25 -7.81
CA ILE A 37 4.59 -2.82 -7.66
C ILE A 37 3.14 -2.47 -8.04
N GLY A 38 2.64 -3.02 -9.15
CA GLY A 38 1.25 -2.83 -9.57
C GLY A 38 0.27 -3.30 -8.50
N HIS A 39 0.51 -4.46 -7.89
CA HIS A 39 -0.28 -4.96 -6.76
C HIS A 39 -0.21 -4.02 -5.55
N ALA A 40 0.97 -3.49 -5.21
CA ALA A 40 1.12 -2.52 -4.13
C ALA A 40 0.28 -1.25 -4.35
N PHE A 41 0.16 -0.76 -5.60
CA PHE A 41 -0.70 0.38 -5.94
C PHE A 41 -2.19 0.08 -5.71
N ILE A 42 -2.66 -1.11 -6.09
CA ILE A 42 -4.05 -1.53 -5.85
C ILE A 42 -4.32 -1.56 -4.34
N VAL A 43 -3.45 -2.23 -3.58
CA VAL A 43 -3.57 -2.31 -2.11
C VAL A 43 -3.57 -0.92 -1.48
N ARG A 44 -2.71 0.00 -1.94
CA ARG A 44 -2.67 1.38 -1.43
C ARG A 44 -3.98 2.12 -1.69
N ARG A 45 -4.57 1.96 -2.88
CA ARG A 45 -5.86 2.57 -3.22
C ARG A 45 -6.97 2.05 -2.31
N ASP A 46 -7.02 0.75 -2.09
CA ASP A 46 -8.00 0.12 -1.19
C ASP A 46 -7.84 0.64 0.25
N LEU A 47 -6.59 0.72 0.74
CA LEU A 47 -6.31 1.26 2.07
C LEU A 47 -6.69 2.73 2.20
N SER A 48 -6.47 3.56 1.16
CA SER A 48 -6.89 4.95 1.16
C SER A 48 -8.41 5.04 1.27
N SER A 49 -9.15 4.25 0.49
CA SER A 49 -10.62 4.22 0.56
C SER A 49 -11.14 3.79 1.93
N LEU A 50 -10.49 2.80 2.56
CA LEU A 50 -10.82 2.36 3.91
C LEU A 50 -10.54 3.44 4.96
N ALA A 51 -9.39 4.12 4.86
CA ALA A 51 -9.03 5.21 5.75
C ALA A 51 -9.99 6.39 5.63
N ASP A 52 -10.35 6.77 4.39
CA ASP A 52 -11.31 7.85 4.11
C ASP A 52 -12.70 7.52 4.68
N GLY A 53 -13.18 6.30 4.46
CA GLY A 53 -14.46 5.83 5.00
C GLY A 53 -14.47 5.83 6.53
N ALA A 54 -13.39 5.39 7.17
CA ALA A 54 -13.27 5.40 8.62
C ALA A 54 -13.18 6.81 9.20
N ALA A 55 -12.39 7.68 8.58
CA ALA A 55 -12.30 9.09 8.99
C ALA A 55 -13.66 9.80 8.89
N LEU A 56 -14.39 9.52 7.81
CA LEU A 56 -15.74 10.07 7.62
C LEU A 56 -16.73 9.54 8.68
N ALA A 57 -16.66 8.24 9.01
CA ALA A 57 -17.49 7.66 10.07
C ALA A 57 -17.23 8.31 11.43
N GLY A 58 -15.96 8.58 11.74
CA GLY A 58 -15.57 9.33 12.94
C GLY A 58 -16.06 10.78 12.91
N ALA A 59 -15.92 11.45 11.76
CA ALA A 59 -16.32 12.86 11.60
C ALA A 59 -17.85 13.12 11.70
N GLN A 60 -18.66 12.07 11.70
CA GLN A 60 -20.10 12.14 11.93
C GLN A 60 -20.48 12.14 13.41
N GLN A 61 -19.54 11.86 14.32
CA GLN A 61 -19.75 11.81 15.76
C GLN A 61 -19.63 13.22 16.37
N LEU A 62 -20.68 14.00 16.25
CA LEU A 62 -20.73 15.37 16.72
C LEU A 62 -21.02 15.44 18.22
N ASP A 63 -20.36 16.36 18.92
CA ASP A 63 -20.65 16.66 20.31
C ASP A 63 -21.97 17.42 20.45
N GLN A 64 -22.95 16.79 21.06
CA GLN A 64 -24.28 17.33 21.29
C GLN A 64 -24.25 18.63 22.12
N GLN A 65 -23.34 18.72 23.10
CA GLN A 65 -23.23 19.90 23.96
C GLN A 65 -22.66 21.10 23.19
N ALA A 66 -21.63 20.85 22.36
CA ALA A 66 -21.05 21.87 21.50
C ALA A 66 -22.09 22.42 20.50
N ILE A 67 -22.90 21.53 19.90
CA ILE A 67 -23.98 21.93 18.99
C ILE A 67 -24.99 22.87 19.67
N HIS A 68 -25.41 22.59 20.90
CA HIS A 68 -26.31 23.45 21.66
C HIS A 68 -25.71 24.85 21.96
N GLN A 69 -24.40 24.96 21.95
CA GLN A 69 -23.65 26.21 22.11
C GLN A 69 -23.35 26.91 20.76
N GLY A 70 -23.85 26.36 19.66
CA GLY A 70 -23.60 26.87 18.32
C GLY A 70 -22.19 26.57 17.79
N GLN A 71 -21.46 25.63 18.40
CA GLN A 71 -20.15 25.20 17.98
C GLN A 71 -20.22 23.84 17.29
N LEU A 72 -19.52 23.69 16.18
CA LEU A 72 -19.40 22.43 15.46
C LEU A 72 -18.11 21.72 15.91
N ALA A 73 -18.25 20.78 16.83
CA ALA A 73 -17.16 20.00 17.36
C ALA A 73 -17.49 18.50 17.36
N LEU A 74 -16.45 17.65 17.34
CA LEU A 74 -16.59 16.21 17.48
C LEU A 74 -16.52 15.81 18.95
N ASP A 75 -17.20 14.71 19.29
CA ASP A 75 -16.87 13.95 20.49
C ASP A 75 -15.66 13.04 20.19
N PRO A 76 -14.46 13.34 20.73
CA PRO A 76 -13.27 12.62 20.36
C PRO A 76 -13.33 11.12 20.66
N GLN A 77 -13.98 10.72 21.77
CA GLN A 77 -14.06 9.32 22.17
C GLN A 77 -14.99 8.53 21.21
N GLN A 78 -16.15 9.10 20.92
CA GLN A 78 -17.09 8.47 19.98
C GLN A 78 -16.55 8.47 18.57
N ALA A 79 -15.89 9.54 18.14
CA ALA A 79 -15.29 9.67 16.82
C ALA A 79 -14.17 8.62 16.60
N GLN A 80 -13.29 8.46 17.58
CA GLN A 80 -12.24 7.43 17.54
C GLN A 80 -12.84 6.01 17.52
N ALA A 81 -13.82 5.74 18.37
CA ALA A 81 -14.48 4.42 18.40
C ALA A 81 -15.20 4.09 17.09
N ALA A 82 -15.90 5.07 16.50
CA ALA A 82 -16.60 4.91 15.23
C ALA A 82 -15.63 4.65 14.07
N ALA A 83 -14.52 5.39 14.03
CA ALA A 83 -13.48 5.20 13.02
C ALA A 83 -12.86 3.78 13.10
N LEU A 84 -12.49 3.32 14.29
CA LEU A 84 -11.95 1.97 14.48
C LEU A 84 -12.98 0.87 14.20
N SER A 85 -14.25 1.09 14.57
CA SER A 85 -15.34 0.16 14.28
C SER A 85 -15.55 -0.02 12.78
N ALA A 86 -15.46 1.06 12.00
CA ALA A 86 -15.58 1.00 10.53
C ALA A 86 -14.47 0.15 9.89
N LEU A 87 -13.32 -0.01 10.53
CA LEU A 87 -12.19 -0.81 10.05
C LEU A 87 -12.17 -2.25 10.58
N SER A 88 -13.02 -2.58 11.56
CA SER A 88 -12.99 -3.89 12.24
C SER A 88 -13.28 -5.09 11.34
N GLY A 89 -13.97 -4.87 10.21
CA GLY A 89 -14.28 -5.92 9.23
C GLY A 89 -13.18 -6.18 8.19
N ALA A 90 -12.11 -5.38 8.15
CA ALA A 90 -11.07 -5.50 7.13
C ALA A 90 -9.94 -6.43 7.59
N PRO A 91 -9.71 -7.58 6.92
CA PRO A 91 -8.69 -8.53 7.37
C PRO A 91 -7.27 -8.05 7.08
N GLY A 92 -6.35 -8.36 8.00
CA GLY A 92 -4.91 -8.17 7.80
C GLY A 92 -4.46 -6.72 7.77
N ILE A 93 -5.22 -5.80 8.35
CA ILE A 93 -4.84 -4.40 8.52
C ILE A 93 -4.48 -4.12 9.97
N GLN A 94 -3.57 -3.14 10.16
CA GLN A 94 -3.33 -2.47 11.42
C GLN A 94 -3.90 -1.06 11.28
N ALA A 95 -4.80 -0.68 12.17
CA ALA A 95 -5.47 0.60 12.13
C ALA A 95 -5.15 1.40 13.40
N HIS A 96 -4.93 2.68 13.22
CA HIS A 96 -4.77 3.65 14.28
C HIS A 96 -5.67 4.84 13.97
N ALA A 97 -6.43 5.32 14.96
CA ALA A 97 -7.29 6.48 14.81
C ALA A 97 -7.08 7.41 16.00
N GLU A 98 -6.93 8.69 15.72
CA GLU A 98 -6.87 9.77 16.70
C GLU A 98 -7.95 10.78 16.36
N ALA A 99 -8.69 11.24 17.35
CA ALA A 99 -9.73 12.24 17.16
C ALA A 99 -9.52 13.41 18.13
N THR A 100 -9.70 14.60 17.59
CA THR A 100 -9.78 15.86 18.31
C THR A 100 -11.15 16.49 18.07
N PRO A 101 -11.56 17.54 18.80
CA PRO A 101 -12.81 18.23 18.50
C PRO A 101 -12.92 18.79 17.08
N GLU A 102 -11.78 19.04 16.41
CA GLU A 102 -11.71 19.65 15.09
C GLU A 102 -11.56 18.65 13.94
N GLN A 103 -11.00 17.45 14.20
CA GLN A 103 -10.73 16.47 13.14
C GLN A 103 -10.52 15.06 13.65
N VAL A 104 -10.73 14.11 12.77
CA VAL A 104 -10.34 12.70 12.94
C VAL A 104 -9.20 12.40 11.99
N HIS A 105 -8.13 11.83 12.52
CA HIS A 105 -7.00 11.29 11.75
C HIS A 105 -7.03 9.77 11.84
N VAL A 106 -6.97 9.12 10.67
CA VAL A 106 -6.95 7.66 10.57
C VAL A 106 -5.74 7.23 9.77
N GLN A 107 -4.99 6.28 10.31
CA GLN A 107 -3.88 5.62 9.63
C GLN A 107 -4.16 4.13 9.53
N VAL A 108 -4.02 3.59 8.33
CA VAL A 108 -4.21 2.15 8.05
C VAL A 108 -2.95 1.60 7.39
N THR A 109 -2.49 0.46 7.86
CA THR A 109 -1.29 -0.20 7.35
C THR A 109 -1.59 -1.66 7.07
N ARG A 110 -1.09 -2.18 5.95
CA ARG A 110 -1.17 -3.60 5.58
C ARG A 110 0.20 -4.10 5.14
N ARG A 111 0.56 -5.28 5.65
CA ARG A 111 1.71 -6.04 5.17
C ARG A 111 1.21 -7.16 4.27
N PHE A 112 1.85 -7.35 3.13
CA PHE A 112 1.55 -8.45 2.22
C PHE A 112 2.83 -9.03 1.62
N PRO A 113 2.86 -10.36 1.34
CA PRO A 113 4.01 -11.02 0.76
C PRO A 113 4.18 -10.61 -0.70
N THR A 114 5.43 -10.44 -1.12
CA THR A 114 5.79 -10.23 -2.51
C THR A 114 5.92 -11.58 -3.23
N ILE A 115 5.66 -11.59 -4.54
CA ILE A 115 5.72 -12.81 -5.35
C ILE A 115 7.13 -12.96 -5.95
N LEU A 116 7.62 -11.95 -6.61
CA LEU A 116 8.87 -11.99 -7.37
C LEU A 116 10.01 -11.20 -6.70
N LEU A 117 9.72 -10.11 -6.00
CA LEU A 117 10.70 -9.38 -5.22
C LEU A 117 11.31 -10.23 -4.09
N ARG A 118 10.63 -11.28 -3.66
CA ARG A 118 11.15 -12.27 -2.71
C ARG A 118 12.42 -12.97 -3.21
N LEU A 119 12.58 -13.14 -4.52
CA LEU A 119 13.77 -13.74 -5.11
C LEU A 119 15.04 -12.89 -4.92
N VAL A 120 14.88 -11.58 -4.74
CA VAL A 120 15.96 -10.63 -4.45
C VAL A 120 16.03 -10.23 -2.96
N GLY A 121 15.35 -10.99 -2.08
CA GLY A 121 15.44 -10.81 -0.63
C GLY A 121 14.36 -9.89 -0.02
N LEU A 122 13.44 -9.34 -0.81
CA LEU A 122 12.31 -8.52 -0.35
C LEU A 122 11.08 -9.40 -0.19
N ALA A 123 10.96 -10.07 0.95
CA ALA A 123 9.89 -11.05 1.18
C ALA A 123 8.51 -10.41 1.39
N ASP A 124 8.45 -9.23 2.01
CA ASP A 124 7.21 -8.54 2.37
C ASP A 124 7.28 -7.06 2.00
N LEU A 125 6.15 -6.50 1.61
CA LEU A 125 5.94 -5.07 1.45
C LEU A 125 4.92 -4.57 2.46
N THR A 126 5.19 -3.40 3.02
CA THR A 126 4.27 -2.70 3.92
C THR A 126 3.75 -1.45 3.21
N VAL A 127 2.44 -1.34 3.11
CA VAL A 127 1.76 -0.19 2.52
C VAL A 127 0.91 0.48 3.58
N SER A 128 0.97 1.80 3.64
CA SER A 128 0.16 2.62 4.54
C SER A 128 -0.64 3.67 3.78
N ALA A 129 -1.80 4.00 4.32
CA ALA A 129 -2.64 5.11 3.89
C ALA A 129 -3.12 5.90 5.10
N GLN A 130 -3.38 7.19 4.90
CA GLN A 130 -3.85 8.10 5.93
C GLN A 130 -5.00 8.93 5.39
N ALA A 131 -5.95 9.25 6.26
CA ALA A 131 -7.06 10.13 5.96
C ALA A 131 -7.35 11.06 7.13
N ASN A 132 -7.84 12.25 6.80
CA ASN A 132 -8.30 13.25 7.77
C ASN A 132 -9.71 13.66 7.39
N ALA A 133 -10.59 13.77 8.37
CA ALA A 133 -11.92 14.31 8.18
C ALA A 133 -12.25 15.30 9.30
N ALA A 134 -12.85 16.43 8.92
CA ALA A 134 -13.38 17.43 9.83
C ALA A 134 -14.90 17.31 9.96
N PRO A 135 -15.49 17.75 11.08
CA PRO A 135 -16.94 17.78 11.23
C PRO A 135 -17.58 18.65 10.15
N ARG A 136 -18.71 18.20 9.61
CA ARG A 136 -19.48 18.97 8.64
C ARG A 136 -20.88 19.20 9.19
N ALA A 137 -21.36 20.41 9.04
CA ALA A 137 -22.77 20.69 9.28
C ALA A 137 -23.63 19.90 8.28
N PRO A 138 -24.75 19.34 8.71
CA PRO A 138 -25.69 18.63 7.85
C PRO A 138 -26.27 19.51 6.76
#